data_b699423cee4a9e7dfe3171a007353f40
#
_entry.id   b699423cee4a9e7dfe3171a007353f40
#
_cell.length_a   1.000
_cell.length_b   1.000
_cell.length_c   1.000
_cell.angle_alpha   90.00
_cell.angle_beta   90.00
_cell.angle_gamma   90.00
#
_symmetry.space_group_name_H-M   'P 1'
#
loop_
_entity.id
_entity.type
_entity.pdbx_description
1 polymer ?
#
loop_
_entity_poly.entity_id
_entity_poly.type
_entity_poly.pdbx_seq_one_letter_code
_entity_poly.pdbx_strand_id
1 'polypeptide(L)'
;VDSLYGKYLDELIYMPIVAINKSEDIDILKGHISANRCAFELTFREEPIYMIQAADLLKGTSRIWVNCLWDTLCGGHEDDQALLDPEAHYGYLINTLGASIIQTDRPEFLISYLKAHNLH
;
A
#
# COMPACT_ATOMS: atom_id res chain seq x y z
N VAL A 1 12.16 -1.75 16.01
CA VAL A 1 12.97 -0.83 15.19
C VAL A 1 13.37 0.39 15.99
N ASP A 2 12.41 1.04 16.65
CA ASP A 2 12.70 2.27 17.42
C ASP A 2 13.66 2.03 18.58
N SER A 3 13.63 0.84 19.19
CA SER A 3 14.54 0.51 20.28
C SER A 3 16.01 0.38 19.86
N LEU A 4 16.26 -0.01 18.59
CA LEU A 4 17.59 -0.19 18.03
C LEU A 4 18.06 1.01 17.23
N TYR A 5 17.17 1.63 16.45
CA TYR A 5 17.50 2.62 15.45
C TYR A 5 16.86 3.98 15.68
N GLY A 6 16.09 4.17 16.75
CA GLY A 6 15.32 5.39 17.00
C GLY A 6 16.13 6.68 16.88
N LYS A 7 17.38 6.67 17.38
CA LYS A 7 18.27 7.82 17.32
C LYS A 7 18.72 8.21 15.90
N TYR A 8 18.55 7.29 14.93
CA TYR A 8 18.94 7.53 13.55
C TYR A 8 17.74 7.83 12.63
N LEU A 9 16.51 7.70 13.11
CA LEU A 9 15.33 7.80 12.26
C LEU A 9 15.10 9.23 11.74
N ASP A 10 15.63 10.24 12.40
CA ASP A 10 15.59 11.62 11.91
C ASP A 10 16.53 11.84 10.70
N GLU A 11 17.53 10.98 10.54
CA GLU A 11 18.52 11.05 9.48
C GLU A 11 18.22 10.09 8.32
N LEU A 12 17.29 9.16 8.51
CA LEU A 12 16.98 8.09 7.57
C LEU A 12 15.55 8.20 7.08
N ILE A 13 15.35 7.85 5.81
CA ILE A 13 14.01 7.62 5.27
C ILE A 13 13.65 6.18 5.61
N TYR A 14 12.63 6.01 6.46
CA TYR A 14 12.17 4.69 6.89
C TYR A 14 10.72 4.47 6.48
N MET A 15 10.47 3.37 5.75
CA MET A 15 9.13 2.97 5.32
C MET A 15 8.76 1.65 5.99
N PRO A 16 7.82 1.65 6.92
CA PRO A 16 7.35 0.41 7.53
C PRO A 16 6.55 -0.44 6.55
N ILE A 17 6.65 -1.76 6.70
CA ILE A 17 5.77 -2.73 6.05
C ILE A 17 4.80 -3.24 7.11
N VAL A 18 3.51 -3.04 6.90
CA VAL A 18 2.49 -3.41 7.88
C VAL A 18 1.45 -4.32 7.21
N ALA A 19 1.29 -5.52 7.76
CA ALA A 19 0.25 -6.45 7.31
C ALA A 19 -1.07 -6.10 7.99
N ILE A 20 -2.11 -5.84 7.20
CA ILE A 20 -3.43 -5.44 7.68
C ILE A 20 -4.43 -6.56 7.40
N ASN A 21 -4.60 -7.46 8.36
CA ASN A 21 -5.48 -8.63 8.23
C ASN A 21 -6.53 -8.72 9.34
N LYS A 22 -6.38 -7.95 10.41
CA LYS A 22 -7.27 -7.98 11.57
C LYS A 22 -7.26 -6.62 12.28
N SER A 23 -8.17 -6.43 13.24
CA SER A 23 -8.33 -5.13 13.92
C SER A 23 -7.08 -4.69 14.70
N GLU A 24 -6.34 -5.62 15.28
CA GLU A 24 -5.11 -5.33 16.04
C GLU A 24 -4.03 -4.72 15.15
N ASP A 25 -4.03 -5.03 13.86
CA ASP A 25 -3.05 -4.49 12.91
C ASP A 25 -3.24 -2.98 12.72
N ILE A 26 -4.45 -2.48 12.89
CA ILE A 26 -4.74 -1.04 12.86
C ILE A 26 -4.00 -0.32 14.00
N ASP A 27 -3.94 -0.91 15.18
CA ASP A 27 -3.23 -0.32 16.33
C ASP A 27 -1.72 -0.26 16.06
N ILE A 28 -1.16 -1.28 15.42
CA ILE A 28 0.25 -1.29 15.00
C ILE A 28 0.50 -0.15 14.01
N LEU A 29 -0.39 0.03 13.03
CA LEU A 29 -0.29 1.10 12.06
C LEU A 29 -0.34 2.48 12.74
N LYS A 30 -1.27 2.68 13.67
CA LYS A 30 -1.37 3.94 14.42
C LYS A 30 -0.09 4.28 15.17
N GLY A 31 0.61 3.28 15.72
CA GLY A 31 1.89 3.48 16.37
C GLY A 31 2.95 4.03 15.41
N HIS A 32 2.96 3.59 14.15
CA HIS A 32 3.88 4.12 13.13
C HIS A 32 3.46 5.51 12.65
N ILE A 33 2.17 5.79 12.55
CA ILE A 33 1.67 7.11 12.12
C ILE A 33 2.15 8.19 13.09
N SER A 34 2.11 7.92 14.39
CA SER A 34 2.55 8.88 15.41
C SER A 34 4.04 9.26 15.26
N ALA A 35 4.83 8.41 14.60
CA ALA A 35 6.24 8.68 14.31
C ALA A 35 6.44 9.47 13.01
N ASN A 36 5.37 9.88 12.33
CA ASN A 36 5.37 10.77 11.18
C ASN A 36 6.13 10.22 9.97
N ARG A 37 5.85 8.98 9.59
CA ARG A 37 6.45 8.34 8.42
C ARG A 37 5.83 8.87 7.13
N CYS A 38 6.65 8.99 6.06
CA CYS A 38 6.20 9.55 4.78
C CYS A 38 5.49 8.54 3.89
N ALA A 39 5.73 7.25 4.08
CA ALA A 39 5.15 6.17 3.27
C ALA A 39 5.04 4.88 4.07
N PHE A 40 4.06 4.05 3.68
CA PHE A 40 3.83 2.73 4.26
C PHE A 40 3.61 1.71 3.15
N GLU A 41 4.26 0.57 3.22
CA GLU A 41 3.86 -0.59 2.42
C GLU A 41 2.82 -1.37 3.23
N LEU A 42 1.61 -1.46 2.70
CA LEU A 42 0.51 -2.20 3.32
C LEU A 42 0.28 -3.50 2.57
N THR A 43 0.31 -4.62 3.29
CA THR A 43 0.00 -5.93 2.74
C THR A 43 -1.28 -6.46 3.36
N PHE A 44 -2.08 -7.19 2.56
CA PHE A 44 -3.33 -7.76 3.04
C PHE A 44 -3.67 -9.00 2.21
N ARG A 45 -4.22 -10.03 2.84
CA ARG A 45 -4.53 -11.31 2.18
C ARG A 45 -5.87 -11.31 1.47
N GLU A 46 -6.84 -10.66 2.07
CA GLU A 46 -8.19 -10.51 1.52
C GLU A 46 -8.52 -9.02 1.59
N GLU A 47 -9.69 -8.62 1.11
CA GLU A 47 -10.15 -7.24 1.20
C GLU A 47 -10.93 -7.00 2.49
N PRO A 48 -10.28 -6.98 3.64
CA PRO A 48 -11.00 -6.76 4.87
C PRO A 48 -11.34 -5.28 5.02
N ILE A 49 -12.41 -5.01 5.73
CA ILE A 49 -12.79 -3.66 6.12
C ILE A 49 -11.63 -2.92 6.79
N TYR A 50 -10.72 -3.65 7.44
CA TYR A 50 -9.57 -3.07 8.13
C TYR A 50 -8.56 -2.44 7.17
N MET A 51 -8.42 -2.98 5.96
CA MET A 51 -7.55 -2.36 4.95
C MET A 51 -8.09 -1.00 4.50
N ILE A 52 -9.39 -0.88 4.36
CA ILE A 52 -10.05 0.39 4.04
C ILE A 52 -9.84 1.38 5.17
N GLN A 53 -10.00 0.95 6.42
CA GLN A 53 -9.73 1.79 7.60
C GLN A 53 -8.27 2.25 7.65
N ALA A 54 -7.33 1.35 7.37
CA ALA A 54 -5.91 1.68 7.33
C ALA A 54 -5.62 2.72 6.25
N ALA A 55 -6.16 2.54 5.06
CA ALA A 55 -5.99 3.49 3.96
C ALA A 55 -6.53 4.87 4.31
N ASP A 56 -7.70 4.94 4.94
CA ASP A 56 -8.30 6.20 5.37
C ASP A 56 -7.45 6.93 6.41
N LEU A 57 -6.80 6.19 7.32
CA LEU A 57 -5.91 6.78 8.32
C LEU A 57 -4.67 7.44 7.69
N LEU A 58 -4.19 6.91 6.58
CA LEU A 58 -2.99 7.43 5.90
C LEU A 58 -3.29 8.52 4.89
N LYS A 59 -4.56 8.68 4.51
CA LYS A 59 -4.98 9.60 3.46
C LYS A 59 -4.60 11.04 3.80
N GLY A 60 -3.85 11.69 2.89
CA GLY A 60 -3.44 13.08 3.08
C GLY A 60 -2.19 13.27 3.96
N THR A 61 -1.68 12.23 4.60
CA THR A 61 -0.50 12.32 5.49
C THR A 61 0.66 11.49 5.00
N SER A 62 0.42 10.31 4.47
CA SER A 62 1.47 9.39 4.03
C SER A 62 1.08 8.72 2.72
N ARG A 63 2.08 8.32 1.97
CA ARG A 63 1.88 7.55 0.74
C ARG A 63 1.64 6.08 1.08
N ILE A 64 0.84 5.42 0.24
CA ILE A 64 0.54 4.00 0.37
C ILE A 64 1.21 3.26 -0.77
N TRP A 65 2.06 2.30 -0.42
CA TRP A 65 2.70 1.38 -1.35
C TRP A 65 1.98 0.03 -1.26
N VAL A 66 1.55 -0.49 -2.40
CA VAL A 66 0.94 -1.82 -2.51
C VAL A 66 1.80 -2.69 -3.40
N ASN A 67 1.96 -3.95 -3.01
CA ASN A 67 2.78 -4.92 -3.71
C ASN A 67 1.88 -5.91 -4.46
N CYS A 68 1.90 -5.86 -5.79
CA CYS A 68 1.05 -6.69 -6.67
C CYS A 68 1.75 -7.94 -7.20
N LEU A 69 2.89 -8.36 -6.62
CA LEU A 69 3.62 -9.53 -7.08
C LEU A 69 2.88 -10.84 -6.79
N TRP A 70 2.20 -10.92 -5.64
CA TRP A 70 1.48 -12.11 -5.22
C TRP A 70 0.12 -11.75 -4.61
N ASP A 71 -0.84 -12.65 -4.77
CA ASP A 71 -2.20 -12.48 -4.30
C ASP A 71 -2.30 -12.24 -2.78
N THR A 72 -1.44 -12.87 -2.00
CA THR A 72 -1.45 -12.75 -0.53
C THR A 72 -0.93 -11.41 -0.02
N LEU A 73 -0.35 -10.59 -0.90
CA LEU A 73 0.17 -9.26 -0.54
C LEU A 73 -0.79 -8.13 -0.86
N CYS A 74 -1.77 -8.36 -1.72
CA CYS A 74 -2.65 -7.31 -2.22
C CYS A 74 -4.12 -7.74 -2.33
N GLY A 75 -4.56 -8.68 -1.50
CA GLY A 75 -5.96 -9.10 -1.48
C GLY A 75 -6.45 -9.69 -2.80
N GLY A 76 -5.58 -10.35 -3.56
CA GLY A 76 -5.92 -10.92 -4.85
C GLY A 76 -5.82 -9.95 -6.04
N HIS A 77 -5.49 -8.67 -5.81
CA HIS A 77 -5.33 -7.68 -6.88
C HIS A 77 -3.94 -7.74 -7.53
N GLU A 78 -3.46 -8.94 -7.77
CA GLU A 78 -2.14 -9.17 -8.31
C GLU A 78 -2.03 -8.84 -9.81
N ASP A 79 -0.80 -8.73 -10.31
CA ASP A 79 -0.50 -8.36 -11.69
C ASP A 79 -1.19 -9.26 -12.73
N ASP A 80 -1.24 -10.57 -12.50
CA ASP A 80 -1.85 -11.50 -13.46
C ASP A 80 -3.37 -11.31 -13.54
N GLN A 81 -4.03 -10.99 -12.44
CA GLN A 81 -5.45 -10.66 -12.44
C GLN A 81 -5.69 -9.29 -13.10
N ALA A 82 -4.78 -8.34 -12.89
CA ALA A 82 -4.87 -7.03 -13.52
C ALA A 82 -4.76 -7.08 -15.05
N LEU A 83 -4.07 -8.07 -15.62
CA LEU A 83 -4.04 -8.29 -17.06
C LEU A 83 -5.43 -8.58 -17.63
N LEU A 84 -6.27 -9.25 -16.85
CA LEU A 84 -7.63 -9.61 -17.25
C LEU A 84 -8.60 -8.45 -17.08
N ASP A 85 -8.43 -7.66 -16.02
CA ASP A 85 -9.28 -6.50 -15.75
C ASP A 85 -8.48 -5.46 -14.91
N PRO A 86 -7.73 -4.58 -15.58
CA PRO A 86 -6.91 -3.60 -14.86
C PRO A 86 -7.73 -2.62 -14.01
N GLU A 87 -8.93 -2.29 -14.43
CA GLU A 87 -9.79 -1.37 -13.68
C GLU A 87 -10.24 -1.97 -12.34
N ALA A 88 -10.59 -3.26 -12.34
CA ALA A 88 -11.03 -3.94 -11.11
C ALA A 88 -9.88 -4.15 -10.12
N HIS A 89 -8.63 -4.11 -10.56
CA HIS A 89 -7.46 -4.40 -9.74
C HIS A 89 -6.59 -3.17 -9.53
N TYR A 90 -5.89 -2.66 -10.52
CA TYR A 90 -5.12 -1.43 -10.38
C TYR A 90 -6.01 -0.23 -10.05
N GLY A 91 -7.15 -0.13 -10.72
CA GLY A 91 -8.11 0.94 -10.46
C GLY A 91 -8.62 0.92 -9.03
N TYR A 92 -8.94 -0.26 -8.50
CA TYR A 92 -9.34 -0.42 -7.11
C TYR A 92 -8.25 0.05 -6.14
N LEU A 93 -7.02 -0.41 -6.34
CA LEU A 93 -5.90 -0.05 -5.47
C LEU A 93 -5.64 1.46 -5.45
N ILE A 94 -5.73 2.11 -6.61
CA ILE A 94 -5.47 3.54 -6.74
C ILE A 94 -6.65 4.37 -6.23
N ASN A 95 -7.86 4.09 -6.71
CA ASN A 95 -9.02 4.95 -6.49
C ASN A 95 -9.73 4.67 -5.17
N THR A 96 -9.78 3.41 -4.74
CA THR A 96 -10.45 3.02 -3.50
C THR A 96 -9.51 3.00 -2.32
N LEU A 97 -8.35 2.39 -2.44
CA LEU A 97 -7.38 2.32 -1.34
C LEU A 97 -6.40 3.49 -1.32
N GLY A 98 -6.31 4.27 -2.40
CA GLY A 98 -5.45 5.45 -2.43
C GLY A 98 -3.96 5.14 -2.60
N ALA A 99 -3.63 3.99 -3.19
CA ALA A 99 -2.24 3.63 -3.48
C ALA A 99 -1.62 4.65 -4.45
N SER A 100 -0.45 5.14 -4.12
CA SER A 100 0.32 6.03 -4.99
C SER A 100 1.63 5.40 -5.47
N ILE A 101 1.97 4.25 -4.92
CA ILE A 101 3.14 3.46 -5.32
C ILE A 101 2.69 2.01 -5.48
N ILE A 102 2.91 1.43 -6.64
CA ILE A 102 2.55 0.03 -6.92
C ILE A 102 3.79 -0.72 -7.35
N GLN A 103 4.13 -1.76 -6.62
CA GLN A 103 5.19 -2.68 -6.99
C GLN A 103 4.61 -3.74 -7.91
N THR A 104 5.21 -3.91 -9.09
CA THR A 104 4.69 -4.78 -10.15
C THR A 104 5.80 -5.49 -10.89
N ASP A 105 5.51 -6.70 -11.38
CA ASP A 105 6.35 -7.43 -12.34
C ASP A 105 6.04 -7.07 -13.79
N ARG A 106 5.01 -6.23 -14.01
CA ARG A 106 4.54 -5.82 -15.35
C ARG A 106 4.54 -4.31 -15.49
N PRO A 107 5.72 -3.66 -15.39
CA PRO A 107 5.79 -2.20 -15.36
C PRO A 107 5.27 -1.53 -16.63
N GLU A 108 5.50 -2.12 -17.79
CA GLU A 108 5.01 -1.54 -19.05
C GLU A 108 3.49 -1.55 -19.12
N PHE A 109 2.86 -2.64 -18.67
CA PHE A 109 1.40 -2.74 -18.63
C PHE A 109 0.80 -1.75 -17.63
N LEU A 110 1.37 -1.63 -16.44
CA LEU A 110 0.91 -0.68 -15.44
C LEU A 110 1.07 0.76 -15.93
N ILE A 111 2.20 1.11 -16.52
CA ILE A 111 2.43 2.46 -17.06
C ILE A 111 1.41 2.78 -18.15
N SER A 112 1.12 1.84 -19.03
CA SER A 112 0.10 2.02 -20.08
C SER A 112 -1.28 2.30 -19.49
N TYR A 113 -1.65 1.55 -18.44
CA TYR A 113 -2.89 1.80 -17.72
C TYR A 113 -2.93 3.19 -17.10
N LEU A 114 -1.85 3.59 -16.40
CA LEU A 114 -1.77 4.89 -15.74
C LEU A 114 -1.86 6.04 -16.73
N LYS A 115 -1.20 5.93 -17.88
CA LYS A 115 -1.26 6.95 -18.94
C LYS A 115 -2.66 7.06 -19.53
N ALA A 116 -3.34 5.94 -19.76
CA ALA A 116 -4.69 5.93 -20.30
C ALA A 116 -5.70 6.60 -19.37
N HIS A 117 -5.41 6.65 -18.08
CA HIS A 117 -6.26 7.24 -17.05
C HIS A 117 -5.72 8.58 -16.50
N ASN A 118 -4.72 9.16 -17.13
CA ASN A 118 -4.08 10.42 -16.73
C ASN A 118 -3.51 10.39 -15.30
N LEU A 119 -2.97 9.23 -14.90
CA LEU A 119 -2.41 9.02 -13.56
C LEU A 119 -0.88 8.92 -13.55
N HIS A 120 -0.24 9.09 -14.70
CA HIS A 120 1.21 8.96 -14.81
C HIS A 120 1.89 10.31 -15.01
#